data_91a929d984118af99d10e3400e63fb8a
#
_entry.id   91a929d984118af99d10e3400e63fb8a
#
_cell.length_a   1.000
_cell.length_b   1.000
_cell.length_c   1.000
_cell.angle_alpha   90.00
_cell.angle_beta   90.00
_cell.angle_gamma   90.00
#
_symmetry.space_group_name_H-M   'P 1'
#
loop_
_entity.id
_entity.type
_entity.pdbx_description
1 polymer ?
#
loop_
_entity_poly.entity_id
_entity_poly.type
_entity_poly.pdbx_seq_one_letter_code
_entity_poly.pdbx_strand_id
1 'polypeptide(L)'
;MALYNISSPSGKEGKMAGFIIGELRRMGIPFRQDRHGNIYAVKGNRKSYPCVVAHMDEVHRRKTGSYAAHLVADSMIVGYDHKRKRMTGIGADDKNGIWICLKCLEDCKTVKCAFFVQEEVGCIGSSHADMSFFSDCRFVIQCDRKGNGDMVTQINGMKLCSNEFISAIDFRKYGYKPAQGLNTDVAALKRNGLEV
;
A
#
# COMPACT_ATOMS: atom_id res chain seq x y z
N MET A 1 -15.83 2.76 -1.90
CA MET A 1 -16.68 2.20 -0.80
C MET A 1 -16.52 0.69 -0.65
N ALA A 2 -16.57 -0.13 -1.72
CA ALA A 2 -16.43 -1.59 -1.63
C ALA A 2 -15.17 -2.02 -0.84
N LEU A 3 -14.02 -1.44 -1.16
CA LEU A 3 -12.73 -1.70 -0.51
C LEU A 3 -12.79 -1.61 1.02
N TYR A 4 -13.42 -0.57 1.57
CA TYR A 4 -13.49 -0.36 3.02
C TYR A 4 -14.45 -1.31 3.76
N ASN A 5 -15.30 -2.02 3.03
CA ASN A 5 -16.17 -3.06 3.58
C ASN A 5 -15.52 -4.45 3.67
N ILE A 6 -14.34 -4.61 3.07
CA ILE A 6 -13.61 -5.88 3.12
C ILE A 6 -12.87 -5.98 4.45
N SER A 7 -13.05 -7.10 5.15
CA SER A 7 -12.28 -7.43 6.35
C SER A 7 -11.06 -8.25 5.95
N SER A 8 -9.87 -7.78 6.34
CA SER A 8 -8.59 -8.39 5.99
C SER A 8 -7.59 -8.41 7.16
N PRO A 9 -7.92 -9.05 8.29
CA PRO A 9 -6.93 -9.18 9.38
C PRO A 9 -5.67 -9.89 8.90
N SER A 10 -4.51 -9.58 9.51
CA SER A 10 -3.23 -10.22 9.20
C SER A 10 -3.33 -11.75 9.18
N GLY A 11 -2.83 -12.38 8.12
CA GLY A 11 -2.93 -13.81 7.84
C GLY A 11 -4.31 -14.26 7.30
N LYS A 12 -5.22 -13.33 6.99
CA LYS A 12 -6.56 -13.61 6.43
C LYS A 12 -6.93 -12.65 5.30
N GLU A 13 -5.97 -12.24 4.51
CA GLU A 13 -6.10 -11.24 3.45
C GLU A 13 -6.78 -11.77 2.17
N GLY A 14 -7.16 -13.05 2.11
CA GLY A 14 -7.68 -13.69 0.89
C GLY A 14 -8.86 -12.95 0.22
N LYS A 15 -9.75 -12.30 1.00
CA LYS A 15 -10.83 -11.49 0.43
C LYS A 15 -10.32 -10.19 -0.20
N MET A 16 -9.33 -9.56 0.43
CA MET A 16 -8.69 -8.35 -0.10
C MET A 16 -7.91 -8.68 -1.36
N ALA A 17 -7.10 -9.75 -1.34
CA ALA A 17 -6.41 -10.25 -2.51
C ALA A 17 -7.37 -10.55 -3.67
N GLY A 18 -8.49 -11.22 -3.39
CA GLY A 18 -9.53 -11.48 -4.39
C GLY A 18 -10.14 -10.20 -5.00
N PHE A 19 -10.35 -9.18 -4.19
CA PHE A 19 -10.83 -7.88 -4.66
C PHE A 19 -9.79 -7.21 -5.57
N ILE A 20 -8.53 -7.14 -5.16
CA ILE A 20 -7.44 -6.54 -5.95
C ILE A 20 -7.30 -7.30 -7.28
N ILE A 21 -7.26 -8.62 -7.26
CA ILE A 21 -7.18 -9.46 -8.46
C ILE A 21 -8.37 -9.20 -9.40
N GLY A 22 -9.57 -9.04 -8.84
CA GLY A 22 -10.78 -8.69 -9.60
C GLY A 22 -10.62 -7.35 -10.32
N GLU A 23 -10.12 -6.31 -9.63
CA GLU A 23 -9.86 -4.99 -10.23
C GLU A 23 -8.76 -5.04 -11.30
N LEU A 24 -7.66 -5.77 -11.05
CA LEU A 24 -6.59 -5.95 -12.03
C LEU A 24 -7.10 -6.61 -13.32
N ARG A 25 -7.94 -7.66 -13.18
CA ARG A 25 -8.59 -8.33 -14.33
C ARG A 25 -9.53 -7.39 -15.08
N ARG A 26 -10.35 -6.61 -14.36
CA ARG A 26 -11.26 -5.61 -14.95
C ARG A 26 -10.51 -4.58 -15.79
N MET A 27 -9.33 -4.17 -15.31
CA MET A 27 -8.47 -3.20 -16.02
C MET A 27 -7.59 -3.84 -17.11
N GLY A 28 -7.58 -5.17 -17.25
CA GLY A 28 -6.68 -5.86 -18.17
C GLY A 28 -5.19 -5.75 -17.80
N ILE A 29 -4.88 -5.56 -16.51
CA ILE A 29 -3.50 -5.41 -16.04
C ILE A 29 -2.90 -6.79 -15.76
N PRO A 30 -1.73 -7.13 -16.37
CA PRO A 30 -1.00 -8.33 -16.03
C PRO A 30 -0.54 -8.32 -14.57
N PHE A 31 -0.72 -9.46 -13.90
CA PHE A 31 -0.30 -9.63 -12.51
C PHE A 31 0.13 -11.07 -12.24
N ARG A 32 0.84 -11.25 -11.15
CA ARG A 32 1.10 -12.57 -10.55
C ARG A 32 0.95 -12.50 -9.03
N GLN A 33 0.68 -13.63 -8.42
CA GLN A 33 0.68 -13.81 -6.98
C GLN A 33 1.78 -14.81 -6.62
N ASP A 34 2.56 -14.49 -5.57
CA ASP A 34 3.60 -15.40 -5.08
C ASP A 34 3.03 -16.40 -4.05
N ARG A 35 3.91 -17.31 -3.60
CA ARG A 35 3.55 -18.35 -2.61
C ARG A 35 3.19 -17.79 -1.22
N HIS A 36 3.62 -16.57 -0.91
CA HIS A 36 3.32 -15.90 0.35
C HIS A 36 1.98 -15.16 0.30
N GLY A 37 1.42 -14.97 -0.91
CA GLY A 37 0.18 -14.26 -1.14
C GLY A 37 0.36 -12.82 -1.61
N ASN A 38 1.59 -12.32 -1.75
CA ASN A 38 1.86 -10.99 -2.32
C ASN A 38 1.43 -10.93 -3.78
N ILE A 39 0.91 -9.78 -4.22
CA ILE A 39 0.46 -9.56 -5.59
C ILE A 39 1.36 -8.52 -6.24
N TYR A 40 1.79 -8.79 -7.46
CA TYR A 40 2.66 -7.94 -8.27
C TYR A 40 1.98 -7.63 -9.59
N ALA A 41 1.79 -6.37 -9.91
CA ALA A 41 1.11 -5.89 -11.11
C ALA A 41 2.01 -4.96 -11.92
N VAL A 42 1.98 -5.08 -13.25
CA VAL A 42 2.79 -4.26 -14.17
C VAL A 42 1.90 -3.67 -15.25
N LYS A 43 1.93 -2.36 -15.41
CA LYS A 43 1.30 -1.66 -16.54
C LYS A 43 2.35 -1.00 -17.43
N GLY A 44 2.17 -1.16 -18.72
CA GLY A 44 3.06 -0.61 -19.75
C GLY A 44 4.28 -1.49 -20.01
N ASN A 45 5.09 -1.06 -20.99
CA ASN A 45 6.34 -1.73 -21.38
C ASN A 45 7.45 -0.68 -21.47
N ARG A 46 8.29 -0.61 -20.45
CA ARG A 46 9.39 0.36 -20.36
C ARG A 46 10.62 -0.31 -19.74
N LYS A 47 11.78 0.31 -19.94
CA LYS A 47 13.05 -0.14 -19.33
C LYS A 47 13.14 0.21 -17.84
N SER A 48 12.31 1.15 -17.37
CA SER A 48 12.35 1.61 -16.00
C SER A 48 10.97 2.10 -15.54
N TYR A 49 10.59 1.78 -14.30
CA TYR A 49 9.26 2.00 -13.76
C TYR A 49 9.27 2.80 -12.46
N PRO A 50 8.30 3.71 -12.25
CA PRO A 50 7.88 4.05 -10.90
C PRO A 50 7.17 2.84 -10.27
N CYS A 51 7.31 2.65 -8.97
CA CYS A 51 6.60 1.61 -8.24
C CYS A 51 5.87 2.19 -7.03
N VAL A 52 4.63 1.75 -6.82
CA VAL A 52 3.84 2.09 -5.63
C VAL A 52 3.49 0.78 -4.92
N VAL A 53 3.65 0.75 -3.61
CA VAL A 53 3.36 -0.44 -2.80
C VAL A 53 2.36 -0.12 -1.70
N ALA A 54 1.62 -1.15 -1.28
CA ALA A 54 0.64 -1.09 -0.20
C ALA A 54 0.55 -2.45 0.48
N HIS A 55 0.05 -2.50 1.72
CA HIS A 55 -0.26 -3.77 2.35
C HIS A 55 -1.76 -4.07 2.38
N MET A 56 -2.10 -5.36 2.46
CA MET A 56 -3.45 -5.86 2.33
C MET A 56 -4.13 -6.13 3.67
N ASP A 57 -3.37 -6.23 4.74
CA ASP A 57 -3.90 -6.53 6.07
C ASP A 57 -4.29 -5.26 6.85
N GLU A 58 -4.98 -5.47 7.93
CA GLU A 58 -5.43 -4.44 8.86
C GLU A 58 -5.33 -4.96 10.30
N VAL A 59 -4.97 -4.11 11.27
CA VAL A 59 -4.90 -4.45 12.71
C VAL A 59 -6.24 -4.85 13.32
N HIS A 60 -7.33 -4.52 12.66
CA HIS A 60 -8.67 -4.76 13.20
C HIS A 60 -9.04 -6.23 13.15
N ARG A 61 -9.66 -6.71 14.22
CA ARG A 61 -10.29 -8.03 14.24
C ARG A 61 -11.36 -8.11 13.15
N ARG A 62 -11.60 -9.34 12.64
CA ARG A 62 -12.59 -9.61 11.61
C ARG A 62 -13.87 -8.79 11.80
N LYS A 63 -14.21 -8.00 10.79
CA LYS A 63 -15.46 -7.27 10.73
C LYS A 63 -16.63 -8.24 10.67
N THR A 64 -17.64 -7.98 11.48
CA THR A 64 -18.87 -8.80 11.51
C THR A 64 -19.80 -8.40 10.37
N GLY A 65 -20.82 -9.21 10.07
CA GLY A 65 -21.84 -8.87 9.07
C GLY A 65 -22.67 -7.62 9.39
N SER A 66 -22.52 -7.06 10.61
CA SER A 66 -23.15 -5.80 11.02
C SER A 66 -22.30 -4.55 10.76
N TYR A 67 -21.07 -4.72 10.26
CA TYR A 67 -20.20 -3.62 9.90
C TYR A 67 -20.56 -3.05 8.53
N ALA A 68 -20.55 -1.72 8.41
CA ALA A 68 -20.59 -1.01 7.15
C ALA A 68 -19.70 0.23 7.18
N ALA A 69 -19.06 0.53 6.05
CA ALA A 69 -18.39 1.80 5.83
C ALA A 69 -19.38 2.79 5.21
N HIS A 70 -19.41 4.01 5.73
CA HIS A 70 -20.32 5.08 5.32
C HIS A 70 -19.53 6.31 4.88
N LEU A 71 -19.96 6.94 3.80
CA LEU A 71 -19.50 8.27 3.43
C LEU A 71 -20.33 9.30 4.19
N VAL A 72 -19.66 10.19 4.90
CA VAL A 72 -20.29 11.25 5.71
C VAL A 72 -19.83 12.60 5.19
N ALA A 73 -20.78 13.52 5.00
CA ALA A 73 -20.54 14.88 4.51
C ALA A 73 -19.68 14.92 3.22
N ASP A 74 -19.85 13.94 2.32
CA ASP A 74 -19.18 13.78 1.03
C ASP A 74 -17.64 13.80 1.07
N SER A 75 -17.04 13.73 2.24
CA SER A 75 -15.60 13.90 2.42
C SER A 75 -14.94 12.92 3.38
N MET A 76 -15.71 12.25 4.24
CA MET A 76 -15.16 11.40 5.29
C MET A 76 -15.77 9.99 5.25
N ILE A 77 -14.94 8.97 5.27
CA ILE A 77 -15.38 7.57 5.37
C ILE A 77 -15.26 7.13 6.84
N VAL A 78 -16.36 6.64 7.39
CA VAL A 78 -16.41 6.12 8.76
C VAL A 78 -16.90 4.68 8.77
N GLY A 79 -16.36 3.88 9.69
CA GLY A 79 -16.85 2.53 9.93
C GLY A 79 -17.87 2.52 11.08
N TYR A 80 -18.96 1.78 10.94
CA TYR A 80 -19.98 1.64 11.95
C TYR A 80 -20.41 0.18 12.11
N ASP A 81 -20.43 -0.30 13.35
CA ASP A 81 -20.98 -1.61 13.70
C ASP A 81 -22.44 -1.42 14.18
N HIS A 82 -23.38 -1.75 13.32
CA HIS A 82 -24.81 -1.58 13.57
C HIS A 82 -25.32 -2.42 14.75
N LYS A 83 -24.76 -3.61 14.97
CA LYS A 83 -25.14 -4.47 16.10
C LYS A 83 -24.67 -3.90 17.43
N ARG A 84 -23.42 -3.39 17.46
CA ARG A 84 -22.83 -2.81 18.66
C ARG A 84 -23.12 -1.32 18.84
N LYS A 85 -23.77 -0.70 17.84
CA LYS A 85 -24.12 0.73 17.80
C LYS A 85 -22.93 1.65 18.11
N ARG A 86 -21.78 1.38 17.47
CA ARG A 86 -20.56 2.16 17.71
C ARG A 86 -19.71 2.33 16.46
N MET A 87 -18.93 3.40 16.47
CA MET A 87 -17.87 3.61 15.48
C MET A 87 -16.78 2.54 15.64
N THR A 88 -16.19 2.16 14.51
CA THR A 88 -15.08 1.20 14.44
C THR A 88 -14.14 1.56 13.32
N GLY A 89 -12.92 1.04 13.35
CA GLY A 89 -11.92 1.28 12.30
C GLY A 89 -12.36 0.75 10.94
N ILE A 90 -11.98 1.48 9.90
CA ILE A 90 -12.24 1.12 8.50
C ILE A 90 -11.07 0.36 7.87
N GLY A 91 -9.90 0.32 8.56
CA GLY A 91 -8.65 -0.19 7.98
C GLY A 91 -8.15 0.73 6.86
N ALA A 92 -8.18 2.06 7.09
CA ALA A 92 -7.64 3.02 6.15
C ALA A 92 -6.14 2.82 5.92
N ASP A 93 -5.49 2.36 6.94
CA ASP A 93 -4.19 1.74 6.98
C ASP A 93 -4.36 0.23 6.62
N ASP A 94 -3.97 -0.27 5.41
CA ASP A 94 -3.46 0.56 4.30
C ASP A 94 -4.40 0.47 3.07
N LYS A 95 -5.72 0.41 3.28
CA LYS A 95 -6.69 0.44 2.17
C LYS A 95 -6.60 1.72 1.32
N ASN A 96 -6.12 2.82 1.92
CA ASN A 96 -5.84 4.04 1.17
C ASN A 96 -4.68 3.83 0.20
N GLY A 97 -3.60 3.19 0.62
CA GLY A 97 -2.50 2.81 -0.26
C GLY A 97 -2.94 1.84 -1.36
N ILE A 98 -3.78 0.85 -1.04
CA ILE A 98 -4.37 -0.04 -2.05
C ILE A 98 -5.15 0.78 -3.09
N TRP A 99 -6.00 1.72 -2.64
CA TRP A 99 -6.76 2.59 -3.53
C TRP A 99 -5.84 3.42 -4.43
N ILE A 100 -4.76 4.00 -3.87
CA ILE A 100 -3.76 4.77 -4.61
C ILE A 100 -3.07 3.89 -5.65
N CYS A 101 -2.64 2.67 -5.30
CA CYS A 101 -2.06 1.71 -6.24
C CYS A 101 -3.02 1.43 -7.42
N LEU A 102 -4.29 1.14 -7.14
CA LEU A 102 -5.29 0.88 -8.17
C LEU A 102 -5.54 2.11 -9.05
N LYS A 103 -5.55 3.32 -8.48
CA LYS A 103 -5.64 4.58 -9.25
C LYS A 103 -4.40 4.82 -10.11
N CYS A 104 -3.22 4.57 -9.60
CA CYS A 104 -1.99 4.64 -10.40
C CYS A 104 -2.04 3.66 -11.58
N LEU A 105 -2.52 2.43 -11.35
CA LEU A 105 -2.71 1.44 -12.42
C LEU A 105 -3.80 1.86 -13.43
N GLU A 106 -4.80 2.61 -13.02
CA GLU A 106 -5.83 3.13 -13.94
C GLU A 106 -5.30 4.32 -14.76
N ASP A 107 -4.68 5.30 -14.12
CA ASP A 107 -4.38 6.61 -14.69
C ASP A 107 -2.99 6.71 -15.33
N CYS A 108 -1.98 6.01 -14.81
CA CYS A 108 -0.62 6.08 -15.34
C CYS A 108 -0.45 5.19 -16.59
N LYS A 109 0.35 5.65 -17.55
CA LYS A 109 0.72 4.85 -18.74
C LYS A 109 1.68 3.71 -18.38
N THR A 110 2.50 3.89 -17.37
CA THR A 110 3.55 2.96 -16.96
C THR A 110 3.73 3.03 -15.46
N VAL A 111 3.52 1.92 -14.76
CA VAL A 111 3.70 1.80 -13.30
C VAL A 111 3.76 0.33 -12.90
N LYS A 112 4.52 0.03 -11.86
CA LYS A 112 4.45 -1.22 -11.12
C LYS A 112 3.73 -1.00 -9.80
N CYS A 113 2.95 -2.00 -9.36
CA CYS A 113 2.39 -2.01 -8.02
C CYS A 113 2.62 -3.36 -7.36
N ALA A 114 2.95 -3.34 -6.06
CA ALA A 114 2.99 -4.54 -5.25
C ALA A 114 2.07 -4.39 -4.03
N PHE A 115 1.40 -5.49 -3.68
CA PHE A 115 0.50 -5.55 -2.54
C PHE A 115 0.98 -6.67 -1.62
N PHE A 116 1.36 -6.32 -0.40
CA PHE A 116 1.97 -7.22 0.56
C PHE A 116 0.96 -7.75 1.57
N VAL A 117 1.24 -8.93 2.11
CA VAL A 117 0.49 -9.53 3.22
C VAL A 117 1.24 -9.28 4.53
N GLN A 118 0.51 -9.27 5.66
CA GLN A 118 1.05 -9.34 7.01
C GLN A 118 2.10 -8.25 7.32
N GLU A 119 1.84 -7.01 6.92
CA GLU A 119 2.66 -5.86 7.28
C GLU A 119 2.57 -5.60 8.78
N GLU A 120 1.36 -5.56 9.33
CA GLU A 120 1.00 -5.19 10.71
C GLU A 120 1.55 -6.15 11.78
N VAL A 121 2.05 -7.31 11.35
CA VAL A 121 2.69 -8.31 12.23
C VAL A 121 4.17 -8.51 11.91
N GLY A 122 4.79 -7.50 11.29
CA GLY A 122 6.25 -7.43 11.09
C GLY A 122 6.71 -7.48 9.64
N CYS A 123 5.95 -6.93 8.70
CA CYS A 123 6.31 -6.82 7.28
C CYS A 123 6.68 -8.19 6.66
N ILE A 124 5.93 -9.23 7.00
CA ILE A 124 6.28 -10.61 6.61
C ILE A 124 6.25 -10.76 5.09
N GLY A 125 5.21 -10.24 4.43
CA GLY A 125 5.08 -10.31 2.98
C GLY A 125 6.24 -9.64 2.26
N SER A 126 6.54 -8.41 2.60
CA SER A 126 7.63 -7.64 1.97
C SER A 126 9.01 -8.17 2.31
N SER A 127 9.21 -8.77 3.48
CA SER A 127 10.46 -9.46 3.83
C SER A 127 10.75 -10.68 2.96
N HIS A 128 9.73 -11.26 2.33
CA HIS A 128 9.84 -12.37 1.39
C HIS A 128 9.52 -11.97 -0.06
N ALA A 129 9.56 -10.66 -0.34
CA ALA A 129 9.24 -10.16 -1.67
C ALA A 129 10.20 -10.70 -2.74
N ASP A 130 9.66 -10.92 -3.93
CA ASP A 130 10.50 -11.18 -5.10
C ASP A 130 11.22 -9.90 -5.54
N MET A 131 12.47 -9.77 -5.11
CA MET A 131 13.31 -8.59 -5.39
C MET A 131 13.57 -8.38 -6.88
N SER A 132 13.47 -9.43 -7.72
CA SER A 132 13.61 -9.29 -9.18
C SER A 132 12.52 -8.40 -9.78
N PHE A 133 11.35 -8.33 -9.15
CA PHE A 133 10.27 -7.42 -9.57
C PHE A 133 10.67 -5.94 -9.50
N PHE A 134 11.57 -5.60 -8.58
CA PHE A 134 11.99 -4.21 -8.34
C PHE A 134 13.27 -3.81 -9.07
N SER A 135 13.93 -4.73 -9.76
CA SER A 135 15.26 -4.51 -10.37
C SER A 135 15.30 -3.41 -11.43
N ASP A 136 14.17 -3.07 -12.04
CA ASP A 136 14.01 -2.02 -13.03
C ASP A 136 13.17 -0.83 -12.51
N CYS A 137 12.96 -0.74 -11.20
CA CYS A 137 12.27 0.39 -10.59
C CYS A 137 13.22 1.57 -10.36
N ARG A 138 12.79 2.78 -10.74
CA ARG A 138 13.52 4.03 -10.44
C ARG A 138 13.36 4.47 -9.00
N PHE A 139 12.22 4.14 -8.40
CA PHE A 139 11.89 4.40 -7.01
C PHE A 139 10.68 3.54 -6.61
N VAL A 140 10.55 3.35 -5.30
CA VAL A 140 9.39 2.69 -4.68
C VAL A 140 8.80 3.63 -3.64
N ILE A 141 7.49 3.86 -3.72
CA ILE A 141 6.75 4.71 -2.76
C ILE A 141 5.67 3.87 -2.08
N GLN A 142 5.51 4.06 -0.76
CA GLN A 142 4.40 3.53 0.03
C GLN A 142 3.60 4.70 0.61
N CYS A 143 2.27 4.66 0.48
CA CYS A 143 1.37 5.70 0.99
C CYS A 143 0.73 5.27 2.31
N ASP A 144 1.54 4.80 3.24
CA ASP A 144 1.18 4.22 4.52
C ASP A 144 1.68 5.14 5.65
N ARG A 145 1.04 6.31 5.75
CA ARG A 145 1.38 7.32 6.74
C ARG A 145 0.16 8.08 7.21
N LYS A 146 0.04 8.29 8.51
CA LYS A 146 -1.00 9.14 9.08
C LYS A 146 -0.75 10.60 8.69
N GLY A 147 -1.75 11.23 8.07
CA GLY A 147 -1.68 12.62 7.61
C GLY A 147 -1.13 12.74 6.20
N ASN A 148 -0.80 13.97 5.81
CA ASN A 148 -0.39 14.33 4.45
C ASN A 148 0.70 15.41 4.39
N GLY A 149 1.47 15.58 5.46
CA GLY A 149 2.44 16.67 5.59
C GLY A 149 3.90 16.22 5.66
N ASP A 150 4.17 14.93 5.68
CA ASP A 150 5.53 14.42 5.78
C ASP A 150 5.82 13.28 4.80
N MET A 151 7.10 13.06 4.53
CA MET A 151 7.63 11.94 3.78
C MET A 151 8.73 11.27 4.60
N VAL A 152 8.55 10.00 4.90
CA VAL A 152 9.53 9.22 5.67
C VAL A 152 10.73 8.92 4.78
N THR A 153 11.88 9.50 5.13
CA THR A 153 13.16 9.34 4.42
C THR A 153 14.17 8.52 5.21
N GLN A 154 13.86 8.22 6.48
CA GLN A 154 14.73 7.48 7.38
C GLN A 154 13.93 6.67 8.39
N ILE A 155 14.38 5.47 8.72
CA ILE A 155 13.81 4.59 9.75
C ILE A 155 14.95 3.99 10.58
N ASN A 156 14.94 4.21 11.90
CA ASN A 156 15.94 3.67 12.83
C ASN A 156 17.40 3.86 12.36
N GLY A 157 17.72 5.06 11.84
CA GLY A 157 19.05 5.36 11.33
C GLY A 157 19.32 4.91 9.89
N MET A 158 18.51 4.03 9.33
CA MET A 158 18.60 3.59 7.93
C MET A 158 17.98 4.62 7.01
N LYS A 159 18.75 5.17 6.07
CA LYS A 159 18.24 6.02 4.99
C LYS A 159 17.44 5.17 4.01
N LEU A 160 16.23 5.60 3.67
CA LEU A 160 15.37 4.94 2.70
C LEU A 160 15.63 5.42 1.26
N CYS A 161 16.14 6.63 1.10
CA CYS A 161 16.44 7.21 -0.21
C CYS A 161 17.69 8.09 -0.15
N SER A 162 18.25 8.40 -1.32
CA SER A 162 19.41 9.27 -1.45
C SER A 162 19.07 10.75 -1.28
N ASN A 163 20.06 11.57 -1.03
CA ASN A 163 19.88 13.03 -0.99
C ASN A 163 19.54 13.59 -2.38
N GLU A 164 20.07 12.97 -3.43
CA GLU A 164 19.78 13.29 -4.83
C GLU A 164 18.31 13.05 -5.14
N PHE A 165 17.73 11.93 -4.68
CA PHE A 165 16.32 11.64 -4.82
C PHE A 165 15.45 12.67 -4.10
N ILE A 166 15.80 13.03 -2.85
CA ILE A 166 15.10 14.05 -2.06
C ILE A 166 15.10 15.39 -2.78
N SER A 167 16.26 15.77 -3.36
CA SER A 167 16.41 17.02 -4.11
C SER A 167 15.62 17.02 -5.42
N ALA A 168 15.57 15.88 -6.11
CA ALA A 168 14.88 15.73 -7.40
C ALA A 168 13.35 15.81 -7.28
N ILE A 169 12.77 15.34 -6.17
CA ILE A 169 11.32 15.36 -5.98
C ILE A 169 10.78 16.72 -5.53
N ASP A 170 11.64 17.58 -4.95
CA ASP A 170 11.21 18.86 -4.38
C ASP A 170 9.95 18.76 -3.49
N PHE A 171 10.06 17.94 -2.44
CA PHE A 171 8.97 17.64 -1.51
C PHE A 171 8.24 18.88 -0.99
N ARG A 172 8.97 19.99 -0.80
CA ARG A 172 8.42 21.25 -0.27
C ARG A 172 7.38 21.85 -1.20
N LYS A 173 7.56 21.72 -2.52
CA LYS A 173 6.61 22.17 -3.54
C LYS A 173 5.24 21.51 -3.37
N TYR A 174 5.23 20.27 -2.86
CA TYR A 174 4.01 19.48 -2.62
C TYR A 174 3.56 19.53 -1.16
N GLY A 175 4.17 20.38 -0.32
CA GLY A 175 3.79 20.54 1.08
C GLY A 175 4.35 19.48 2.02
N TYR A 176 5.28 18.62 1.57
CA TYR A 176 5.87 17.58 2.41
C TYR A 176 7.16 18.03 3.07
N LYS A 177 7.44 17.45 4.24
CA LYS A 177 8.72 17.59 4.97
C LYS A 177 9.34 16.21 5.16
N PRO A 178 10.69 16.07 5.04
CA PRO A 178 11.36 14.84 5.42
C PRO A 178 11.08 14.49 6.89
N ALA A 179 10.85 13.22 7.18
CA ALA A 179 10.54 12.74 8.52
C ALA A 179 11.22 11.39 8.81
N GLN A 180 11.30 11.04 10.08
CA GLN A 180 11.60 9.69 10.52
C GLN A 180 10.30 8.89 10.69
N GLY A 181 10.34 7.61 10.32
CA GLY A 181 9.21 6.69 10.42
C GLY A 181 9.49 5.49 11.30
N LEU A 182 8.49 4.65 11.36
CA LEU A 182 8.55 3.32 11.97
C LEU A 182 8.79 2.26 10.87
N ASN A 183 8.72 0.98 11.24
CA ASN A 183 8.87 -0.12 10.31
C ASN A 183 7.76 -0.12 9.26
N THR A 184 8.10 -0.35 7.99
CA THR A 184 7.17 -0.40 6.85
C THR A 184 7.68 -1.40 5.81
N ASP A 185 6.83 -1.74 4.82
CA ASP A 185 7.23 -2.61 3.70
C ASP A 185 8.45 -2.07 2.93
N VAL A 186 8.50 -0.75 2.67
CA VAL A 186 9.65 -0.14 1.99
C VAL A 186 10.94 -0.33 2.79
N ALA A 187 10.87 -0.27 4.13
CA ALA A 187 12.03 -0.54 4.95
C ALA A 187 12.45 -2.03 4.90
N ALA A 188 11.49 -2.95 4.79
CA ALA A 188 11.79 -4.36 4.59
C ALA A 188 12.43 -4.61 3.22
N LEU A 189 11.90 -4.01 2.16
CA LEU A 189 12.50 -4.06 0.82
C LEU A 189 13.93 -3.48 0.82
N LYS A 190 14.16 -2.37 1.50
CA LYS A 190 15.50 -1.77 1.61
C LYS A 190 16.49 -2.68 2.31
N ARG A 191 16.09 -3.35 3.40
CA ARG A 191 16.92 -4.38 4.07
C ARG A 191 17.23 -5.57 3.16
N ASN A 192 16.33 -5.89 2.23
CA ASN A 192 16.49 -6.96 1.24
C ASN A 192 17.27 -6.54 0.00
N GLY A 193 17.89 -5.36 0.00
CA GLY A 193 18.76 -4.91 -1.09
C GLY A 193 18.07 -4.05 -2.16
N LEU A 194 16.93 -3.41 -1.85
CA LEU A 194 16.35 -2.43 -2.76
C LEU A 194 17.29 -1.22 -2.89
N GLU A 195 17.81 -1.04 -4.10
CA GLU A 195 18.73 0.06 -4.46
C GLU A 195 18.00 1.09 -5.33
N VAL A 196 17.14 1.90 -4.73
CA VAL A 196 16.38 2.95 -5.43
C VAL A 196 16.29 4.22 -4.61
#